data_4a8356996b5950c339c3d650a6dbc53d
#
_entry.id   4a8356996b5950c339c3d650a6dbc53d
#
_cell.length_a   1.000
_cell.length_b   1.000
_cell.length_c   1.000
_cell.angle_alpha   90.00
_cell.angle_beta   90.00
_cell.angle_gamma   90.00
#
_symmetry.space_group_name_H-M   'P 1'
#
loop_
_entity.id
_entity.type
_entity.pdbx_description
1 polymer ?
#
loop_
_entity_poly.entity_id
_entity_poly.type
_entity_poly.pdbx_seq_one_letter_code
_entity_poly.pdbx_strand_id
1 'polypeptide(L)'
;MKKEYLIYKLSDQTKNACKIPREAFQQYGVKRGLRNEDGTGVLVGLTNIGNVVGYERDAEGRIKPCPGRLYYRGYELDDLVSPLLREKRFGFEEIAYLLLSGNLPDREELEAFQELVNENMPLDHRTIVHLIDLEGSNVMNILARDRKSTRLNSSHAKSS
;
A
#
# COMPACT_ATOMS: atom_id res chain seq x y z
N MET A 1 -11.77 -7.35 -20.29
CA MET A 1 -10.88 -8.44 -19.76
C MET A 1 -11.68 -9.34 -18.83
N LYS A 2 -11.47 -10.69 -18.88
CA LYS A 2 -12.19 -11.60 -17.96
C LYS A 2 -11.67 -11.43 -16.53
N LYS A 3 -12.56 -11.33 -15.53
CA LYS A 3 -12.25 -11.16 -14.10
C LYS A 3 -11.23 -12.16 -13.57
N GLU A 4 -11.38 -13.45 -13.93
CA GLU A 4 -10.44 -14.51 -13.53
C GLU A 4 -9.01 -14.26 -14.05
N TYR A 5 -8.89 -13.76 -15.28
CA TYR A 5 -7.60 -13.40 -15.86
C TYR A 5 -6.96 -12.21 -15.12
N LEU A 6 -7.75 -11.20 -14.76
CA LEU A 6 -7.27 -10.07 -13.96
C LEU A 6 -6.75 -10.53 -12.59
N ILE A 7 -7.50 -11.37 -11.89
CA ILE A 7 -7.09 -11.91 -10.57
C ILE A 7 -5.77 -12.69 -10.70
N TYR A 8 -5.66 -13.55 -11.70
CA TYR A 8 -4.42 -14.29 -11.94
C TYR A 8 -3.24 -13.35 -12.25
N LYS A 9 -3.44 -12.39 -13.16
CA LYS A 9 -2.43 -11.40 -13.53
C LYS A 9 -1.96 -10.58 -12.33
N LEU A 10 -2.88 -10.05 -11.53
CA LEU A 10 -2.56 -9.31 -10.31
C LEU A 10 -1.80 -10.16 -9.29
N SER A 11 -2.22 -11.41 -9.08
CA SER A 11 -1.53 -12.33 -8.17
C SER A 11 -0.07 -12.56 -8.59
N ASP A 12 0.17 -12.80 -9.88
CA ASP A 12 1.52 -13.03 -10.41
C ASP A 12 2.37 -11.75 -10.35
N GLN A 13 1.81 -10.62 -10.80
CA GLN A 13 2.48 -9.32 -10.72
C GLN A 13 2.84 -8.95 -9.29
N THR A 14 1.90 -9.10 -8.33
CA THR A 14 2.15 -8.82 -6.92
C THR A 14 3.27 -9.67 -6.35
N LYS A 15 3.29 -10.98 -6.63
CA LYS A 15 4.36 -11.88 -6.19
C LYS A 15 5.72 -11.42 -6.72
N ASN A 16 5.79 -11.00 -7.97
CA ASN A 16 7.04 -10.59 -8.60
C ASN A 16 7.47 -9.18 -8.13
N ALA A 17 6.54 -8.25 -8.03
CA ALA A 17 6.76 -6.88 -7.56
C ALA A 17 7.22 -6.81 -6.10
N CYS A 18 6.88 -7.79 -5.27
CA CYS A 18 7.26 -7.84 -3.86
C CYS A 18 8.55 -8.63 -3.58
N LYS A 19 9.19 -9.20 -4.59
CA LYS A 19 10.45 -9.93 -4.40
C LYS A 19 11.60 -8.97 -4.11
N ILE A 20 12.26 -9.17 -2.97
CA ILE A 20 13.50 -8.48 -2.61
C ILE A 20 14.60 -9.53 -2.51
N PRO A 21 15.66 -9.45 -3.34
CA PRO A 21 16.77 -10.38 -3.29
C PRO A 21 17.44 -10.36 -1.90
N ARG A 22 17.84 -11.53 -1.40
CA ARG A 22 18.50 -11.62 -0.08
C ARG A 22 19.82 -10.85 -0.03
N GLU A 23 20.52 -10.82 -1.15
CA GLU A 23 21.79 -10.11 -1.33
C GLU A 23 21.63 -8.59 -1.09
N ALA A 24 20.46 -8.02 -1.40
CA ALA A 24 20.17 -6.62 -1.17
C ALA A 24 20.26 -6.24 0.33
N PHE A 25 19.89 -7.15 1.25
CA PHE A 25 20.01 -6.86 2.68
C PHE A 25 21.47 -6.73 3.13
N GLN A 26 22.38 -7.48 2.54
CA GLN A 26 23.83 -7.36 2.80
C GLN A 26 24.39 -6.13 2.10
N GLN A 27 24.03 -5.89 0.83
CA GLN A 27 24.48 -4.78 0.04
C GLN A 27 24.15 -3.43 0.69
N TYR A 28 22.95 -3.30 1.27
CA TYR A 28 22.50 -2.06 1.92
C TYR A 28 22.77 -2.03 3.43
N GLY A 29 23.45 -3.02 3.97
CA GLY A 29 23.81 -3.06 5.40
C GLY A 29 22.59 -2.98 6.32
N VAL A 30 21.51 -3.68 5.99
CA VAL A 30 20.27 -3.66 6.76
C VAL A 30 20.52 -4.14 8.19
N LYS A 31 20.30 -3.28 9.17
CA LYS A 31 20.56 -3.55 10.60
C LYS A 31 19.25 -3.66 11.37
N ARG A 32 19.34 -4.34 12.51
CA ARG A 32 18.30 -4.30 13.56
C ARG A 32 18.79 -3.40 14.67
N GLY A 33 18.12 -2.26 14.88
CA GLY A 33 18.51 -1.30 15.93
C GLY A 33 17.95 0.08 15.69
N LEU A 34 18.35 1.08 16.49
CA LEU A 34 17.67 2.36 16.55
C LEU A 34 18.26 3.43 15.62
N ARG A 35 19.59 3.64 15.66
CA ARG A 35 20.25 4.69 14.84
C ARG A 35 21.70 4.30 14.53
N ASN A 36 22.24 4.89 13.47
CA ASN A 36 23.66 4.87 13.15
C ASN A 36 24.41 5.85 14.04
N GLU A 37 25.76 5.72 14.12
CA GLU A 37 26.62 6.60 14.91
C GLU A 37 26.56 8.06 14.44
N ASP A 38 26.30 8.31 13.15
CA ASP A 38 26.12 9.63 12.56
C ASP A 38 24.75 10.28 12.83
N GLY A 39 23.89 9.62 13.63
CA GLY A 39 22.55 10.08 13.97
C GLY A 39 21.47 9.82 12.93
N THR A 40 21.81 9.26 11.76
CA THR A 40 20.85 8.89 10.73
C THR A 40 19.99 7.70 11.17
N GLY A 41 18.85 7.53 10.52
CA GLY A 41 18.01 6.35 10.72
C GLY A 41 18.71 5.08 10.27
N VAL A 42 18.51 4.00 11.03
CA VAL A 42 19.01 2.67 10.67
C VAL A 42 18.12 2.06 9.60
N LEU A 43 18.72 1.49 8.57
CA LEU A 43 18.00 0.73 7.56
C LEU A 43 17.61 -0.65 8.17
N VAL A 44 16.36 -0.78 8.60
CA VAL A 44 15.85 -1.99 9.27
C VAL A 44 15.15 -2.96 8.33
N GLY A 45 14.89 -2.54 7.09
CA GLY A 45 14.23 -3.36 6.06
C GLY A 45 14.36 -2.71 4.69
N LEU A 46 13.95 -3.46 3.68
CA LEU A 46 13.88 -2.99 2.31
C LEU A 46 12.44 -3.13 1.81
N THR A 47 12.02 -2.18 1.02
CA THR A 47 10.76 -2.20 0.27
C THR A 47 11.01 -1.68 -1.13
N ASN A 48 10.29 -2.20 -2.09
CA ASN A 48 10.24 -1.70 -3.46
C ASN A 48 8.91 -0.98 -3.75
N ILE A 49 8.09 -0.74 -2.71
CA ILE A 49 6.77 -0.11 -2.85
C ILE A 49 6.88 1.40 -2.76
N GLY A 50 7.64 1.92 -1.82
CA GLY A 50 7.75 3.35 -1.59
C GLY A 50 9.14 3.78 -1.17
N ASN A 51 9.47 5.03 -1.44
CA ASN A 51 10.70 5.67 -1.00
C ASN A 51 10.41 7.11 -0.59
N VAL A 52 11.06 7.56 0.49
CA VAL A 52 11.00 8.93 0.96
C VAL A 52 12.41 9.51 0.95
N VAL A 53 12.58 10.60 0.21
CA VAL A 53 13.85 11.33 0.13
C VAL A 53 13.69 12.65 0.88
N GLY A 54 14.47 12.88 1.90
CA GLY A 54 14.49 14.12 2.71
C GLY A 54 15.89 14.68 2.91
N TYR A 55 16.90 13.99 2.38
CA TYR A 55 18.29 14.43 2.39
C TYR A 55 19.05 13.86 1.19
N GLU A 56 20.10 14.56 0.82
CA GLU A 56 21.03 14.17 -0.24
C GLU A 56 22.45 14.11 0.32
N ARG A 57 23.34 13.39 -0.35
CA ARG A 57 24.77 13.39 -0.03
C ARG A 57 25.50 14.29 -1.02
N ASP A 58 26.32 15.21 -0.51
CA ASP A 58 27.20 16.03 -1.35
C ASP A 58 28.38 15.19 -1.90
N ALA A 59 29.22 15.83 -2.72
CA ALA A 59 30.37 15.17 -3.33
C ALA A 59 31.37 14.63 -2.29
N GLU A 60 31.37 15.20 -1.09
CA GLU A 60 32.22 14.81 0.05
C GLU A 60 31.51 13.76 0.96
N GLY A 61 30.33 13.31 0.57
CA GLY A 61 29.55 12.30 1.32
C GLY A 61 28.79 12.85 2.53
N ARG A 62 28.77 14.16 2.77
CA ARG A 62 28.07 14.80 3.90
C ARG A 62 26.58 14.89 3.59
N ILE A 63 25.78 14.67 4.61
CA ILE A 63 24.31 14.70 4.52
C ILE A 63 23.84 16.16 4.52
N LYS A 64 23.05 16.53 3.50
CA LYS A 64 22.35 17.81 3.40
C LYS A 64 20.84 17.59 3.33
N PRO A 65 20.04 18.36 4.06
CA PRO A 65 18.59 18.30 3.91
C PRO A 65 18.17 18.79 2.52
N CYS A 66 17.20 18.12 1.93
CA CYS A 66 16.55 18.55 0.69
C CYS A 66 15.02 18.56 0.86
N PRO A 67 14.27 19.20 -0.05
CA PRO A 67 12.81 19.09 -0.05
C PRO A 67 12.38 17.63 -0.02
N GLY A 68 11.39 17.31 0.83
CA GLY A 68 10.87 15.95 0.95
C GLY A 68 10.20 15.51 -0.36
N ARG A 69 10.57 14.33 -0.86
CA ARG A 69 9.95 13.70 -2.03
C ARG A 69 9.49 12.29 -1.66
N LEU A 70 8.29 11.94 -2.08
CA LEU A 70 7.71 10.62 -1.89
C LEU A 70 7.55 9.92 -3.24
N TYR A 71 7.98 8.69 -3.30
CA TYR A 71 7.88 7.85 -4.49
C TYR A 71 7.04 6.60 -4.20
N TYR A 72 6.16 6.25 -5.12
CA TYR A 72 5.43 4.99 -5.16
C TYR A 72 5.83 4.20 -6.39
N ARG A 73 6.41 3.01 -6.18
CA ARG A 73 6.89 2.14 -7.27
C ARG A 73 7.81 2.86 -8.28
N GLY A 74 8.59 3.85 -7.81
CA GLY A 74 9.49 4.63 -8.64
C GLY A 74 8.89 5.90 -9.26
N TYR A 75 7.59 6.10 -9.19
CA TYR A 75 6.91 7.33 -9.62
C TYR A 75 6.91 8.35 -8.49
N GLU A 76 7.26 9.60 -8.78
CA GLU A 76 7.13 10.68 -7.81
C GLU A 76 5.64 10.98 -7.55
N LEU A 77 5.29 11.26 -6.30
CA LEU A 77 3.89 11.46 -5.92
C LEU A 77 3.24 12.62 -6.70
N ASP A 78 3.98 13.69 -6.95
CA ASP A 78 3.48 14.85 -7.69
C ASP A 78 3.14 14.49 -9.14
N ASP A 79 3.92 13.60 -9.78
CA ASP A 79 3.65 13.11 -11.13
C ASP A 79 2.39 12.25 -11.19
N LEU A 80 2.09 11.53 -10.11
CA LEU A 80 0.87 10.73 -9.99
C LEU A 80 -0.38 11.58 -9.72
N VAL A 81 -0.25 12.61 -8.86
CA VAL A 81 -1.38 13.42 -8.39
C VAL A 81 -1.74 14.54 -9.38
N SER A 82 -0.76 15.16 -10.03
CA SER A 82 -0.99 16.30 -10.92
C SER A 82 -1.95 16.00 -12.07
N PRO A 83 -1.88 14.87 -12.78
CA PRO A 83 -2.87 14.50 -13.79
C PRO A 83 -4.27 14.33 -13.22
N LEU A 84 -4.40 13.67 -12.06
CA LEU A 84 -5.68 13.43 -11.39
C LEU A 84 -6.39 14.75 -11.03
N LEU A 85 -5.64 15.71 -10.49
CA LEU A 85 -6.17 17.04 -10.15
C LEU A 85 -6.61 17.82 -11.41
N ARG A 86 -5.81 17.78 -12.47
CA ARG A 86 -6.11 18.45 -13.73
C ARG A 86 -7.36 17.88 -14.40
N GLU A 87 -7.52 16.56 -14.34
CA GLU A 87 -8.66 15.85 -14.91
C GLU A 87 -9.87 15.79 -13.97
N LYS A 88 -9.74 16.29 -12.73
CA LYS A 88 -10.77 16.28 -11.69
C LYS A 88 -11.34 14.88 -11.42
N ARG A 89 -10.51 13.86 -11.44
CA ARG A 89 -10.90 12.47 -11.19
C ARG A 89 -10.26 11.91 -9.92
N PHE A 90 -10.88 10.91 -9.35
CA PHE A 90 -10.33 10.14 -8.24
C PHE A 90 -9.30 9.13 -8.75
N GLY A 91 -8.23 8.96 -7.99
CA GLY A 91 -7.13 8.07 -8.37
C GLY A 91 -6.91 6.91 -7.41
N PHE A 92 -7.89 6.61 -6.52
CA PHE A 92 -7.70 5.58 -5.51
C PHE A 92 -7.39 4.21 -6.12
N GLU A 93 -8.21 3.76 -7.06
CA GLU A 93 -8.07 2.45 -7.69
C GLU A 93 -6.81 2.38 -8.55
N GLU A 94 -6.47 3.46 -9.26
CA GLU A 94 -5.26 3.54 -10.07
C GLU A 94 -3.99 3.41 -9.23
N ILE A 95 -3.94 4.14 -8.09
CA ILE A 95 -2.81 4.06 -7.16
C ILE A 95 -2.79 2.72 -6.42
N ALA A 96 -3.94 2.19 -6.04
CA ALA A 96 -4.03 0.85 -5.44
C ALA A 96 -3.51 -0.23 -6.39
N TYR A 97 -3.88 -0.16 -7.66
CA TYR A 97 -3.37 -1.04 -8.70
C TYR A 97 -1.84 -0.93 -8.84
N LEU A 98 -1.31 0.30 -8.94
CA LEU A 98 0.13 0.56 -8.99
C LEU A 98 0.87 -0.07 -7.80
N LEU A 99 0.39 0.15 -6.59
CA LEU A 99 1.03 -0.37 -5.37
C LEU A 99 1.04 -1.91 -5.34
N LEU A 100 -0.01 -2.55 -5.83
CA LEU A 100 -0.14 -4.01 -5.88
C LEU A 100 0.68 -4.63 -7.02
N SER A 101 0.50 -4.14 -8.24
CA SER A 101 1.09 -4.72 -9.46
C SER A 101 2.51 -4.27 -9.74
N GLY A 102 2.89 -3.07 -9.27
CA GLY A 102 4.17 -2.43 -9.58
C GLY A 102 4.15 -1.55 -10.84
N ASN A 103 3.04 -1.50 -11.57
CA ASN A 103 2.88 -0.73 -12.80
C ASN A 103 1.55 0.03 -12.79
N LEU A 104 1.50 1.17 -13.48
CA LEU A 104 0.22 1.86 -13.71
C LEU A 104 -0.66 1.00 -14.63
N PRO A 105 -1.98 0.94 -14.36
CA PRO A 105 -2.91 0.22 -15.22
C PRO A 105 -3.12 0.95 -16.55
N ASP A 106 -3.33 0.20 -17.60
CA ASP A 106 -3.99 0.74 -18.77
C ASP A 106 -5.50 0.94 -18.50
N ARG A 107 -6.21 1.51 -19.47
CA ARG A 107 -7.64 1.83 -19.31
C ARG A 107 -8.50 0.58 -19.06
N GLU A 108 -8.25 -0.48 -19.78
CA GLU A 108 -9.00 -1.74 -19.65
C GLU A 108 -8.72 -2.43 -18.32
N GLU A 109 -7.47 -2.39 -17.87
CA GLU A 109 -7.05 -2.92 -16.58
C GLU A 109 -7.67 -2.13 -15.43
N LEU A 110 -7.71 -0.79 -15.53
CA LEU A 110 -8.31 0.07 -14.52
C LEU A 110 -9.82 -0.18 -14.40
N GLU A 111 -10.55 -0.20 -15.53
CA GLU A 111 -11.99 -0.48 -15.56
C GLU A 111 -12.30 -1.85 -14.93
N ALA A 112 -11.55 -2.89 -15.31
CA ALA A 112 -11.74 -4.22 -14.76
C ALA A 112 -11.36 -4.32 -13.28
N PHE A 113 -10.37 -3.55 -12.82
CA PHE A 113 -9.99 -3.49 -11.41
C PHE A 113 -11.06 -2.76 -10.57
N GLN A 114 -11.61 -1.67 -11.09
CA GLN A 114 -12.72 -0.95 -10.46
C GLN A 114 -13.96 -1.84 -10.32
N GLU A 115 -14.31 -2.60 -11.36
CA GLU A 115 -15.40 -3.58 -11.29
C GLU A 115 -15.15 -4.63 -10.22
N LEU A 116 -13.93 -5.19 -10.17
CA LEU A 116 -13.54 -6.18 -9.15
C LEU A 116 -13.66 -5.62 -7.73
N VAL A 117 -13.19 -4.38 -7.50
CA VAL A 117 -13.29 -3.72 -6.19
C VAL A 117 -14.76 -3.51 -5.82
N ASN A 118 -15.55 -2.92 -6.74
CA ASN A 118 -16.96 -2.62 -6.49
C ASN A 118 -17.80 -3.86 -6.19
N GLU A 119 -17.56 -4.98 -6.83
CA GLU A 119 -18.25 -6.24 -6.56
C GLU A 119 -17.95 -6.82 -5.16
N ASN A 120 -16.77 -6.50 -4.60
CA ASN A 120 -16.33 -7.03 -3.31
C ASN A 120 -16.48 -6.02 -2.15
N MET A 121 -16.95 -4.79 -2.42
CA MET A 121 -17.21 -3.77 -1.39
C MET A 121 -18.50 -3.97 -0.58
N PRO A 122 -19.60 -4.52 -1.13
CA PRO A 122 -20.85 -4.64 -0.38
C PRO A 122 -20.65 -5.44 0.90
N LEU A 123 -21.14 -4.88 2.01
CA LEU A 123 -21.17 -5.55 3.30
C LEU A 123 -22.42 -6.42 3.38
N ASP A 124 -22.30 -7.59 4.01
CA ASP A 124 -23.48 -8.40 4.32
C ASP A 124 -24.38 -7.71 5.37
N HIS A 125 -25.68 -8.07 5.37
CA HIS A 125 -26.66 -7.44 6.23
C HIS A 125 -26.30 -7.54 7.73
N ARG A 126 -25.73 -8.65 8.17
CA ARG A 126 -25.33 -8.85 9.58
C ARG A 126 -24.23 -7.88 9.97
N THR A 127 -23.23 -7.68 9.11
CA THR A 127 -22.14 -6.71 9.33
C THR A 127 -22.68 -5.28 9.38
N ILE A 128 -23.64 -4.93 8.50
CA ILE A 128 -24.27 -3.60 8.50
C ILE A 128 -25.01 -3.37 9.82
N VAL A 129 -25.84 -4.31 10.26
CA VAL A 129 -26.59 -4.23 11.52
C VAL A 129 -25.61 -4.08 12.70
N HIS A 130 -24.56 -4.90 12.72
CA HIS A 130 -23.56 -4.84 13.77
C HIS A 130 -22.86 -3.47 13.84
N LEU A 131 -22.52 -2.89 12.69
CA LEU A 131 -21.90 -1.55 12.63
C LEU A 131 -22.84 -0.44 13.13
N ILE A 132 -24.17 -0.56 12.83
CA ILE A 132 -25.18 0.39 13.29
C ILE A 132 -25.38 0.29 14.81
N ASP A 133 -25.32 -0.93 15.35
CA ASP A 133 -25.49 -1.20 16.78
C ASP A 133 -24.25 -0.85 17.63
N LEU A 134 -23.11 -0.52 16.99
CA LEU A 134 -21.92 -0.09 17.69
C LEU A 134 -22.10 1.35 18.25
N GLU A 135 -22.46 1.42 19.53
CA GLU A 135 -22.53 2.68 20.26
C GLU A 135 -21.17 3.13 20.81
N GLY A 136 -20.90 4.41 20.73
CA GLY A 136 -19.69 5.00 21.33
C GLY A 136 -19.49 6.46 20.94
N SER A 137 -18.93 7.24 21.85
CA SER A 137 -18.59 8.64 21.64
C SER A 137 -17.32 8.86 20.81
N ASN A 138 -16.55 7.82 20.57
CA ASN A 138 -15.26 7.88 19.87
C ASN A 138 -15.25 6.90 18.67
N VAL A 139 -15.23 7.47 17.46
CA VAL A 139 -15.28 6.71 16.19
C VAL A 139 -14.09 5.72 16.08
N MET A 140 -12.91 6.08 16.55
CA MET A 140 -11.75 5.19 16.49
C MET A 140 -11.90 3.97 17.40
N ASN A 141 -12.56 4.13 18.55
CA ASN A 141 -12.89 3.02 19.43
C ASN A 141 -13.94 2.09 18.82
N ILE A 142 -14.91 2.65 18.09
CA ILE A 142 -15.93 1.89 17.37
C ILE A 142 -15.25 1.04 16.29
N LEU A 143 -14.41 1.63 15.43
CA LEU A 143 -13.64 0.93 14.39
C LEU A 143 -12.70 -0.15 14.98
N ALA A 144 -12.06 0.13 16.13
CA ALA A 144 -11.19 -0.85 16.79
C ALA A 144 -11.97 -2.05 17.37
N ARG A 145 -13.21 -1.86 17.80
CA ARG A 145 -14.09 -2.94 18.29
C ARG A 145 -14.57 -3.82 17.13
N ASP A 146 -14.98 -3.22 16.03
CA ASP A 146 -15.40 -3.93 14.83
C ASP A 146 -14.29 -4.86 14.28
N ARG A 147 -13.06 -4.41 14.26
CA ARG A 147 -11.90 -5.21 13.84
C ARG A 147 -11.66 -6.47 14.69
N LYS A 148 -12.10 -6.49 15.96
CA LYS A 148 -11.99 -7.68 16.83
C LYS A 148 -13.10 -8.68 16.51
N SER A 149 -14.31 -8.23 16.23
CA SER A 149 -15.46 -9.13 15.95
C SER A 149 -15.36 -9.80 14.58
N THR A 150 -14.84 -9.12 13.56
CA THR A 150 -14.58 -9.71 12.24
C THR A 150 -13.51 -10.80 12.28
N ARG A 151 -12.50 -10.72 13.14
CA ARG A 151 -11.48 -11.78 13.33
C ARG A 151 -12.05 -13.05 13.99
N LEU A 152 -12.99 -12.92 14.91
CA LEU A 152 -13.62 -14.06 15.59
C LEU A 152 -14.52 -14.85 14.63
N ASN A 153 -15.22 -14.19 13.71
CA ASN A 153 -16.08 -14.85 12.74
C ASN A 153 -15.30 -15.61 11.64
N SER A 154 -14.10 -15.15 11.28
CA SER A 154 -13.25 -15.84 10.29
C SER A 154 -12.60 -17.12 10.83
N SER A 155 -12.49 -17.28 12.16
CA SER A 155 -11.95 -18.51 12.77
C SER A 155 -13.00 -19.63 12.86
N HIS A 156 -14.29 -19.32 12.92
CA HIS A 156 -15.36 -20.31 12.93
C HIS A 156 -15.73 -20.86 11.53
N ALA A 157 -15.43 -20.15 10.46
CA ALA A 157 -15.68 -20.59 9.08
C ALA A 157 -14.66 -21.63 8.56
N LYS A 158 -13.63 -21.97 9.33
CA LYS A 158 -12.59 -22.97 8.95
C LYS A 158 -12.73 -24.32 9.63
N SER A 159 -13.81 -24.56 10.36
CA SER A 159 -14.06 -25.83 11.08
C SER A 159 -15.40 -26.51 10.70
N SER A 160 -15.77 -26.39 9.40
CA SER A 160 -16.91 -27.16 8.86
C SER A 160 -16.50 -27.86 7.58
#